data_65e12be3ebdf91cb3961ff4aa948fb4c
#
_entry.id   65e12be3ebdf91cb3961ff4aa948fb4c
#
_cell.length_a   1.000
_cell.length_b   1.000
_cell.length_c   1.000
_cell.angle_alpha   90.00
_cell.angle_beta   90.00
_cell.angle_gamma   90.00
#
_symmetry.space_group_name_H-M   'P 1'
#
loop_
_entity.id
_entity.type
_entity.pdbx_description
1 polymer ?
#
loop_
_entity_poly.entity_id
_entity_poly.type
_entity_poly.pdbx_seq_one_letter_code
_entity_poly.pdbx_strand_id
1 'polypeptide(L)'
;MPTINQIRRCYNCGVILQCDDPNKEGYVKKETLESASQNFLFCDKCFEKERYRKRSNEPLLENDFVTLLNDAKKKQALIVYVVNLFSFEAAFNHQLNDILNGMNILVVANKFDLLPSGTKKDEIEEYVAHRFRAAGLQMSAGKVIVASAFDDDTAREIMMRIYEMKNGKDVFIVGSHLSGKSTLLSSILRVFSNFSGATIVTEPYPNTNLDVMKIPFNKKSSMYNTPGLSIDNSILYNLDKLTFNTIFATQTLKERQIIVAKNQALLFGGLGFIELLSGDKTIFNCYFNDKVILKRLNPNRNPMDERFVKLIASKAVKPVYQGISSVKDLDVYEIDVNDSRTTYRDIGILGLGWINFKASNQIIRIYVPKGVSIYSSRPKINKK
;
A
#
# COMPACT_ATOMS: atom_id res chain seq x y z
N MET A 1 28.84 29.80 6.77
CA MET A 1 28.71 28.78 5.75
C MET A 1 27.22 28.73 5.38
N PRO A 2 26.82 28.85 4.12
CA PRO A 2 25.40 28.79 3.77
C PRO A 2 24.87 27.38 4.06
N THR A 3 23.84 27.30 4.90
CA THR A 3 23.10 26.07 5.16
C THR A 3 22.39 25.67 3.88
N ILE A 4 22.81 24.57 3.29
CA ILE A 4 22.10 23.95 2.13
C ILE A 4 20.78 23.38 2.67
N ASN A 5 19.70 24.14 2.50
CA ASN A 5 18.35 23.64 2.82
C ASN A 5 17.96 22.57 1.81
N GLN A 6 17.78 21.36 2.30
CA GLN A 6 17.34 20.23 1.49
C GLN A 6 15.91 20.48 0.97
N ILE A 7 15.76 20.61 -0.34
CA ILE A 7 14.45 20.78 -0.99
C ILE A 7 13.65 19.50 -0.82
N ARG A 8 12.53 19.57 -0.11
CA ARG A 8 11.61 18.45 0.09
C ARG A 8 10.44 18.52 -0.91
N ARG A 9 10.00 17.37 -1.39
CA ARG A 9 8.90 17.24 -2.34
C ARG A 9 7.75 16.44 -1.75
N CYS A 10 6.52 16.74 -2.19
CA CYS A 10 5.35 15.96 -1.85
C CYS A 10 5.48 14.53 -2.40
N TYR A 11 5.29 13.55 -1.54
CA TYR A 11 5.43 12.15 -1.91
C TYR A 11 4.40 11.68 -2.95
N ASN A 12 3.22 12.32 -3.02
CA ASN A 12 2.17 11.95 -3.96
C ASN A 12 2.26 12.70 -5.30
N CYS A 13 2.33 14.04 -5.28
CA CYS A 13 2.28 14.85 -6.50
C CYS A 13 3.64 15.39 -6.96
N GLY A 14 4.72 15.18 -6.18
CA GLY A 14 6.08 15.61 -6.54
C GLY A 14 6.34 17.11 -6.43
N VAL A 15 5.35 17.95 -6.09
CA VAL A 15 5.52 19.40 -5.93
C VAL A 15 6.46 19.71 -4.78
N ILE A 16 7.23 20.80 -4.89
CA ILE A 16 8.11 21.27 -3.79
C ILE A 16 7.22 21.66 -2.60
N LEU A 17 7.56 21.12 -1.42
CA LEU A 17 6.88 21.45 -0.17
C LEU A 17 7.29 22.83 0.32
N GLN A 18 6.30 23.62 0.76
CA GLN A 18 6.48 24.96 1.31
C GLN A 18 5.55 25.18 2.50
N CYS A 19 5.90 26.11 3.38
CA CYS A 19 5.12 26.47 4.57
C CYS A 19 4.63 27.92 4.53
N ASP A 20 4.89 28.63 3.42
CA ASP A 20 4.74 30.09 3.37
C ASP A 20 3.30 30.51 3.01
N ASP A 21 2.66 29.80 2.10
CA ASP A 21 1.33 30.19 1.60
C ASP A 21 0.38 28.97 1.56
N PRO A 22 -0.66 28.92 2.43
CA PRO A 22 -1.63 27.82 2.49
C PRO A 22 -2.41 27.60 1.19
N ASN A 23 -2.54 28.62 0.35
CA ASN A 23 -3.31 28.56 -0.89
C ASN A 23 -2.48 28.05 -2.08
N LYS A 24 -1.16 28.01 -1.95
CA LYS A 24 -0.27 27.51 -3.01
C LYS A 24 -0.05 26.01 -2.94
N GLU A 25 0.30 25.44 -4.09
CA GLU A 25 0.66 24.04 -4.17
C GLU A 25 1.88 23.71 -3.30
N GLY A 26 1.87 22.50 -2.75
CA GLY A 26 2.97 22.04 -1.90
C GLY A 26 2.87 22.51 -0.44
N TYR A 27 1.83 23.23 -0.05
CA TYR A 27 1.70 23.69 1.33
C TYR A 27 1.64 22.52 2.32
N VAL A 28 2.37 22.70 3.42
CA VAL A 28 2.41 21.83 4.59
C VAL A 28 2.64 22.69 5.83
N LYS A 29 2.00 22.35 6.94
CA LYS A 29 2.23 23.08 8.19
C LYS A 29 3.68 22.95 8.63
N LYS A 30 4.28 24.04 9.12
CA LYS A 30 5.69 24.11 9.54
C LYS A 30 6.03 23.03 10.57
N GLU A 31 5.18 22.80 11.55
CA GLU A 31 5.34 21.77 12.58
C GLU A 31 5.40 20.36 11.98
N THR A 32 4.62 20.12 10.92
CA THR A 32 4.63 18.84 10.21
C THR A 32 5.91 18.66 9.40
N LEU A 33 6.44 19.75 8.82
CA LEU A 33 7.69 19.73 8.06
C LEU A 33 8.89 19.52 8.97
N GLU A 34 8.88 20.11 10.17
CA GLU A 34 9.95 20.02 11.16
C GLU A 34 9.93 18.69 11.95
N SER A 35 8.74 18.17 12.27
CA SER A 35 8.59 16.91 13.02
C SER A 35 8.83 15.66 12.19
N ALA A 36 8.79 15.79 10.86
CA ALA A 36 9.02 14.66 9.97
C ALA A 36 10.50 14.35 9.87
N SER A 37 10.89 13.26 10.48
CA SER A 37 12.29 12.80 10.52
C SER A 37 12.87 12.40 9.16
N GLN A 38 12.11 12.42 8.05
CA GLN A 38 12.59 12.07 6.70
C GLN A 38 11.67 12.47 5.52
N ASN A 39 12.15 12.23 4.30
CA ASN A 39 11.79 12.65 2.95
C ASN A 39 10.37 12.36 2.43
N PHE A 40 9.41 11.94 3.25
CA PHE A 40 8.11 11.43 2.80
C PHE A 40 6.97 12.22 3.43
N LEU A 41 6.75 13.41 2.90
CA LEU A 41 5.66 14.27 3.31
C LEU A 41 4.63 14.42 2.19
N PHE A 42 3.37 14.50 2.57
CA PHE A 42 2.29 14.87 1.67
C PHE A 42 1.98 16.36 1.86
N CYS A 43 1.80 17.09 0.76
CA CYS A 43 1.22 18.42 0.88
C CYS A 43 -0.24 18.32 1.35
N ASP A 44 -0.76 19.37 1.97
CA ASP A 44 -2.12 19.35 2.54
C ASP A 44 -3.19 19.05 1.48
N LYS A 45 -3.05 19.59 0.27
CA LYS A 45 -3.96 19.31 -0.87
C LYS A 45 -4.00 17.81 -1.23
N CYS A 46 -2.85 17.13 -1.25
CA CYS A 46 -2.80 15.70 -1.50
C CYS A 46 -3.35 14.90 -0.33
N PHE A 47 -3.06 15.31 0.90
CA PHE A 47 -3.56 14.66 2.09
C PHE A 47 -5.09 14.80 2.21
N GLU A 48 -5.63 15.99 1.95
CA GLU A 48 -7.08 16.22 1.95
C GLU A 48 -7.79 15.51 0.81
N LYS A 49 -7.24 15.53 -0.42
CA LYS A 49 -7.82 14.83 -1.56
C LYS A 49 -7.99 13.33 -1.31
N GLU A 50 -7.06 12.72 -0.58
CA GLU A 50 -7.18 11.33 -0.12
C GLU A 50 -8.25 11.16 0.98
N ARG A 51 -8.37 12.12 1.89
CA ARG A 51 -9.30 12.08 3.03
C ARG A 51 -10.76 12.28 2.64
N TYR A 52 -11.04 13.14 1.63
CA TYR A 52 -12.41 13.53 1.23
C TYR A 52 -13.04 12.61 0.18
N ARG A 53 -12.34 11.57 -0.30
CA ARG A 53 -13.01 10.51 -1.02
C ARG A 53 -13.94 9.77 -0.07
N LYS A 54 -15.23 10.21 -0.08
CA LYS A 54 -16.30 9.58 0.69
C LYS A 54 -16.31 8.08 0.41
N ARG A 55 -16.49 7.28 1.46
CA ARG A 55 -16.96 5.89 1.35
C ARG A 55 -18.30 5.95 0.63
N SER A 56 -18.29 5.81 -0.67
CA SER A 56 -19.48 5.55 -1.45
C SER A 56 -19.70 4.04 -1.42
N ASN A 57 -20.95 3.60 -1.32
CA ASN A 57 -21.35 2.21 -1.63
C ASN A 57 -21.27 1.93 -3.14
N GLU A 58 -20.57 2.78 -3.88
CA GLU A 58 -20.33 2.67 -5.30
C GLU A 58 -19.26 1.63 -5.61
N PRO A 59 -19.31 1.02 -6.80
CA PRO A 59 -18.31 0.01 -7.18
C PRO A 59 -16.90 0.59 -7.05
N LEU A 60 -15.96 -0.24 -6.60
CA LEU A 60 -14.54 0.11 -6.36
C LEU A 60 -13.82 0.72 -7.58
N LEU A 61 -14.38 0.58 -8.78
CA LEU A 61 -13.93 1.23 -10.00
C LEU A 61 -14.98 2.24 -10.45
N GLU A 62 -14.57 3.49 -10.55
CA GLU A 62 -15.37 4.53 -11.20
C GLU A 62 -15.62 4.16 -12.67
N ASN A 63 -16.82 4.46 -13.20
CA ASN A 63 -17.19 4.15 -14.58
C ASN A 63 -16.18 4.69 -15.61
N ASP A 64 -15.62 5.86 -15.35
CA ASP A 64 -14.61 6.48 -16.19
C ASP A 64 -13.32 5.65 -16.25
N PHE A 65 -12.93 5.05 -15.12
CA PHE A 65 -11.75 4.17 -15.07
C PHE A 65 -12.00 2.86 -15.82
N VAL A 66 -13.21 2.30 -15.71
CA VAL A 66 -13.63 1.13 -16.49
C VAL A 66 -13.61 1.44 -17.99
N THR A 67 -14.08 2.62 -18.39
CA THR A 67 -14.05 3.10 -19.78
C THR A 67 -12.63 3.18 -20.30
N LEU A 68 -11.71 3.78 -19.55
CA LEU A 68 -10.30 3.88 -19.88
C LEU A 68 -9.65 2.50 -20.07
N LEU A 69 -9.89 1.57 -19.14
CA LEU A 69 -9.32 0.22 -19.23
C LEU A 69 -9.88 -0.59 -20.40
N ASN A 70 -11.18 -0.46 -20.70
CA ASN A 70 -11.79 -1.12 -21.84
C ASN A 70 -11.25 -0.57 -23.17
N ASP A 71 -10.95 0.74 -23.24
CA ASP A 71 -10.30 1.33 -24.39
C ASP A 71 -8.86 0.83 -24.54
N ALA A 72 -8.10 0.77 -23.45
CA ALA A 72 -6.77 0.18 -23.41
C ALA A 72 -6.79 -1.29 -23.91
N LYS A 73 -7.81 -2.07 -23.52
CA LYS A 73 -8.01 -3.45 -23.97
C LYS A 73 -8.26 -3.54 -25.47
N LYS A 74 -9.15 -2.70 -26.01
CA LYS A 74 -9.43 -2.62 -27.46
C LYS A 74 -8.18 -2.26 -28.25
N LYS A 75 -7.33 -1.38 -27.75
CA LYS A 75 -6.06 -0.96 -28.35
C LYS A 75 -4.94 -1.98 -28.18
N GLN A 76 -5.17 -3.08 -27.45
CA GLN A 76 -4.16 -4.08 -27.11
C GLN A 76 -2.95 -3.45 -26.40
N ALA A 77 -3.19 -2.46 -25.56
CA ALA A 77 -2.15 -1.75 -24.85
C ALA A 77 -1.46 -2.63 -23.79
N LEU A 78 -0.23 -2.29 -23.45
CA LEU A 78 0.46 -2.87 -22.29
C LEU A 78 -0.04 -2.21 -21.02
N ILE A 79 -0.42 -3.00 -20.03
CA ILE A 79 -0.72 -2.52 -18.69
C ILE A 79 0.51 -2.70 -17.80
N VAL A 80 1.03 -1.62 -17.25
CA VAL A 80 2.03 -1.63 -16.18
C VAL A 80 1.30 -1.48 -14.84
N TYR A 81 1.12 -2.59 -14.16
CA TYR A 81 0.35 -2.62 -12.90
C TYR A 81 1.28 -2.47 -11.70
N VAL A 82 1.30 -1.27 -11.13
CA VAL A 82 2.15 -0.94 -9.98
C VAL A 82 1.43 -1.30 -8.69
N VAL A 83 1.98 -2.23 -7.94
CA VAL A 83 1.47 -2.67 -6.64
C VAL A 83 2.45 -2.32 -5.52
N ASN A 84 1.92 -2.09 -4.33
CA ASN A 84 2.70 -1.76 -3.14
C ASN A 84 2.96 -3.02 -2.32
N LEU A 85 4.20 -3.47 -2.23
CA LEU A 85 4.56 -4.69 -1.49
C LEU A 85 4.21 -4.64 0.01
N PHE A 86 4.16 -3.45 0.59
CA PHE A 86 3.75 -3.27 1.98
C PHE A 86 2.24 -3.52 2.19
N SER A 87 1.40 -3.15 1.23
CA SER A 87 -0.07 -3.29 1.27
C SER A 87 -0.59 -3.91 -0.03
N PHE A 88 0.05 -4.99 -0.45
CA PHE A 88 -0.13 -5.61 -1.76
C PHE A 88 -1.56 -6.11 -1.98
N GLU A 89 -2.18 -6.67 -0.96
CA GLU A 89 -3.53 -7.22 -1.02
C GLU A 89 -4.60 -6.16 -1.29
N ALA A 90 -4.30 -4.90 -1.05
CA ALA A 90 -5.16 -3.78 -1.43
C ALA A 90 -5.29 -3.59 -2.96
N ALA A 91 -4.38 -4.20 -3.75
CA ALA A 91 -4.45 -4.18 -5.20
C ALA A 91 -5.51 -5.15 -5.78
N PHE A 92 -5.99 -6.10 -4.97
CA PHE A 92 -6.96 -7.09 -5.46
C PHE A 92 -8.38 -6.52 -5.51
N ASN A 93 -8.88 -6.41 -6.71
CA ASN A 93 -10.24 -6.03 -7.03
C ASN A 93 -10.76 -6.96 -8.13
N HIS A 94 -11.88 -7.65 -7.88
CA HIS A 94 -12.44 -8.63 -8.83
C HIS A 94 -12.76 -7.98 -10.17
N GLN A 95 -13.44 -6.84 -10.17
CA GLN A 95 -13.81 -6.13 -11.39
C GLN A 95 -12.56 -5.72 -12.21
N LEU A 96 -11.52 -5.24 -11.54
CA LEU A 96 -10.25 -4.91 -12.20
C LEU A 96 -9.60 -6.16 -12.80
N ASN A 97 -9.55 -7.26 -12.06
CA ASN A 97 -8.96 -8.51 -12.54
C ASN A 97 -9.71 -9.06 -13.75
N ASP A 98 -11.03 -8.97 -13.77
CA ASP A 98 -11.87 -9.42 -14.90
C ASP A 98 -11.60 -8.58 -16.16
N ILE A 99 -11.46 -7.27 -16.02
CA ILE A 99 -11.13 -6.40 -17.15
C ILE A 99 -9.71 -6.69 -17.66
N LEU A 100 -8.76 -6.85 -16.75
CA LEU A 100 -7.36 -7.09 -17.09
C LEU A 100 -7.10 -8.50 -17.66
N ASN A 101 -8.02 -9.44 -17.44
CA ASN A 101 -7.85 -10.79 -17.94
C ASN A 101 -7.72 -10.81 -19.47
N GLY A 102 -6.67 -11.50 -19.95
CA GLY A 102 -6.33 -11.59 -21.38
C GLY A 102 -5.57 -10.38 -21.92
N MET A 103 -5.28 -9.35 -21.11
CA MET A 103 -4.41 -8.24 -21.52
C MET A 103 -2.92 -8.59 -21.35
N ASN A 104 -2.07 -7.84 -22.04
CA ASN A 104 -0.64 -7.89 -21.79
C ASN A 104 -0.31 -7.06 -20.54
N ILE A 105 0.22 -7.70 -19.49
CA ILE A 105 0.43 -7.07 -18.18
C ILE A 105 1.87 -7.29 -17.73
N LEU A 106 2.50 -6.20 -17.30
CA LEU A 106 3.73 -6.18 -16.53
C LEU A 106 3.38 -5.71 -15.11
N VAL A 107 3.65 -6.51 -14.10
CA VAL A 107 3.47 -6.12 -12.69
C VAL A 107 4.77 -5.53 -12.17
N VAL A 108 4.69 -4.33 -11.59
CA VAL A 108 5.80 -3.71 -10.86
C VAL A 108 5.48 -3.77 -9.37
N ALA A 109 6.12 -4.68 -8.68
CA ALA A 109 6.02 -4.88 -7.24
C ALA A 109 6.94 -3.88 -6.51
N ASN A 110 6.41 -2.67 -6.31
CA ASN A 110 7.15 -1.51 -5.81
C ASN A 110 7.28 -1.50 -4.28
N LYS A 111 8.20 -0.68 -3.78
CA LYS A 111 8.56 -0.51 -2.35
C LYS A 111 9.26 -1.72 -1.75
N PHE A 112 10.10 -2.37 -2.52
CA PHE A 112 10.95 -3.44 -2.02
C PHE A 112 11.90 -2.98 -0.91
N ASP A 113 12.31 -1.72 -0.94
CA ASP A 113 13.10 -1.03 0.10
C ASP A 113 12.44 -1.05 1.49
N LEU A 114 11.12 -1.24 1.57
CA LEU A 114 10.40 -1.37 2.84
C LEU A 114 10.43 -2.80 3.43
N LEU A 115 10.76 -3.80 2.62
CA LEU A 115 10.82 -5.17 3.13
C LEU A 115 12.08 -5.40 3.98
N PRO A 116 12.02 -6.31 4.97
CA PRO A 116 13.17 -6.63 5.81
C PRO A 116 14.42 -6.99 5.02
N SER A 117 15.57 -6.60 5.54
CA SER A 117 16.86 -6.92 4.96
C SER A 117 17.04 -8.43 4.77
N GLY A 118 17.63 -8.83 3.64
CA GLY A 118 17.80 -10.25 3.29
C GLY A 118 16.61 -10.88 2.56
N THR A 119 15.53 -10.14 2.33
CA THR A 119 14.44 -10.57 1.45
C THR A 119 14.96 -10.70 0.02
N LYS A 120 14.66 -11.82 -0.64
CA LYS A 120 15.11 -12.09 -2.00
C LYS A 120 14.07 -11.66 -3.04
N LYS A 121 14.52 -11.03 -4.12
CA LYS A 121 13.63 -10.53 -5.18
C LYS A 121 12.86 -11.68 -5.86
N ASP A 122 13.52 -12.77 -6.19
CA ASP A 122 12.94 -13.95 -6.84
C ASP A 122 11.81 -14.60 -6.01
N GLU A 123 11.98 -14.67 -4.68
CA GLU A 123 10.95 -15.17 -3.78
C GLU A 123 9.71 -14.24 -3.77
N ILE A 124 9.92 -12.92 -3.83
CA ILE A 124 8.84 -11.92 -3.91
C ILE A 124 8.14 -11.96 -5.26
N GLU A 125 8.86 -12.12 -6.37
CA GLU A 125 8.28 -12.25 -7.73
C GLU A 125 7.33 -13.46 -7.79
N GLU A 126 7.75 -14.61 -7.27
CA GLU A 126 6.91 -15.80 -7.22
C GLU A 126 5.74 -15.64 -6.24
N TYR A 127 5.96 -14.99 -5.09
CA TYR A 127 4.88 -14.66 -4.14
C TYR A 127 3.81 -13.81 -4.82
N VAL A 128 4.21 -12.72 -5.48
CA VAL A 128 3.30 -11.78 -6.17
C VAL A 128 2.55 -12.49 -7.30
N ALA A 129 3.26 -13.23 -8.16
CA ALA A 129 2.64 -13.99 -9.23
C ALA A 129 1.62 -15.01 -8.71
N HIS A 130 1.95 -15.74 -7.64
CA HIS A 130 1.02 -16.68 -7.02
C HIS A 130 -0.24 -15.98 -6.47
N ARG A 131 -0.08 -14.83 -5.81
CA ARG A 131 -1.22 -14.07 -5.25
C ARG A 131 -2.15 -13.57 -6.35
N PHE A 132 -1.60 -13.10 -7.48
CA PHE A 132 -2.40 -12.71 -8.64
C PHE A 132 -3.16 -13.91 -9.23
N ARG A 133 -2.51 -15.06 -9.38
CA ARG A 133 -3.19 -16.30 -9.82
C ARG A 133 -4.32 -16.70 -8.89
N ALA A 134 -4.11 -16.63 -7.58
CA ALA A 134 -5.14 -16.90 -6.58
C ALA A 134 -6.30 -15.90 -6.62
N ALA A 135 -6.07 -14.68 -7.11
CA ALA A 135 -7.08 -13.64 -7.33
C ALA A 135 -7.72 -13.69 -8.74
N GLY A 136 -7.47 -14.76 -9.51
CA GLY A 136 -8.09 -14.98 -10.83
C GLY A 136 -7.38 -14.34 -12.02
N LEU A 137 -6.24 -13.66 -11.81
CA LEU A 137 -5.47 -13.06 -12.90
C LEU A 137 -4.28 -13.93 -13.27
N GLN A 138 -4.24 -14.42 -14.51
CA GLN A 138 -3.16 -15.28 -15.00
C GLN A 138 -1.81 -14.54 -15.01
N MET A 139 -0.88 -14.96 -14.13
CA MET A 139 0.39 -14.29 -13.93
C MET A 139 1.53 -15.29 -13.74
N SER A 140 2.67 -15.05 -14.40
CA SER A 140 3.94 -15.76 -14.16
C SER A 140 4.95 -14.84 -13.48
N ALA A 141 5.93 -15.41 -12.77
CA ALA A 141 7.00 -14.65 -12.13
C ALA A 141 7.77 -13.78 -13.15
N GLY A 142 8.02 -14.28 -14.36
CA GLY A 142 8.68 -13.51 -15.43
C GLY A 142 7.93 -12.25 -15.92
N LYS A 143 6.69 -12.05 -15.48
CA LYS A 143 5.92 -10.81 -15.71
C LYS A 143 5.87 -9.90 -14.48
N VAL A 144 6.65 -10.19 -13.45
CA VAL A 144 6.76 -9.40 -12.23
C VAL A 144 8.16 -8.82 -12.14
N ILE A 145 8.29 -7.55 -11.84
CA ILE A 145 9.55 -6.88 -11.50
C ILE A 145 9.44 -6.38 -10.07
N VAL A 146 10.35 -6.79 -9.22
CA VAL A 146 10.47 -6.29 -7.86
C VAL A 146 11.29 -5.00 -7.85
N ALA A 147 10.67 -3.91 -7.42
CA ALA A 147 11.17 -2.56 -7.62
C ALA A 147 11.26 -1.74 -6.33
N SER A 148 12.22 -0.83 -6.30
CA SER A 148 12.19 0.39 -5.49
C SER A 148 12.18 1.60 -6.40
N ALA A 149 11.21 2.50 -6.24
CA ALA A 149 11.15 3.73 -7.02
C ALA A 149 12.34 4.69 -6.78
N PHE A 150 13.21 4.37 -5.82
CA PHE A 150 14.43 5.12 -5.51
C PHE A 150 15.69 4.53 -6.14
N ASP A 151 15.56 3.39 -6.82
CA ASP A 151 16.65 2.68 -7.47
C ASP A 151 16.61 2.92 -8.98
N ASP A 152 17.64 3.59 -9.50
CA ASP A 152 17.75 3.92 -10.92
C ASP A 152 17.94 2.69 -11.80
N ASP A 153 18.58 1.64 -11.32
CA ASP A 153 18.75 0.39 -12.09
C ASP A 153 17.41 -0.31 -12.27
N THR A 154 16.57 -0.31 -11.24
CA THR A 154 15.19 -0.80 -11.35
C THR A 154 14.38 0.02 -12.38
N ALA A 155 14.54 1.33 -12.41
CA ALA A 155 13.87 2.17 -13.42
C ALA A 155 14.31 1.82 -14.83
N ARG A 156 15.60 1.51 -15.07
CA ARG A 156 16.12 1.01 -16.36
C ARG A 156 15.52 -0.33 -16.73
N GLU A 157 15.51 -1.28 -15.82
CA GLU A 157 14.94 -2.62 -16.00
C GLU A 157 13.45 -2.54 -16.41
N ILE A 158 12.67 -1.75 -15.71
CA ILE A 158 11.23 -1.55 -16.00
C ILE A 158 11.05 -1.00 -17.43
N MET A 159 11.83 0.01 -17.81
CA MET A 159 11.72 0.58 -19.17
C MET A 159 12.13 -0.38 -20.25
N MET A 160 13.20 -1.15 -20.06
CA MET A 160 13.62 -2.19 -21.00
C MET A 160 12.48 -3.21 -21.18
N ARG A 161 11.89 -3.68 -20.10
CA ARG A 161 10.78 -4.62 -20.15
C ARG A 161 9.53 -4.04 -20.82
N ILE A 162 9.23 -2.74 -20.57
CA ILE A 162 8.14 -2.04 -21.27
C ILE A 162 8.40 -2.01 -22.78
N TYR A 163 9.62 -1.68 -23.23
CA TYR A 163 9.97 -1.67 -24.65
C TYR A 163 9.82 -3.04 -25.30
N GLU A 164 10.24 -4.11 -24.62
CA GLU A 164 10.09 -5.49 -25.09
C GLU A 164 8.63 -5.89 -25.24
N MET A 165 7.80 -5.54 -24.25
CA MET A 165 6.43 -6.06 -24.14
C MET A 165 5.39 -5.21 -24.87
N LYS A 166 5.61 -3.91 -25.08
CA LYS A 166 4.59 -3.01 -25.65
C LYS A 166 4.28 -3.23 -27.13
N ASN A 167 5.17 -3.88 -27.91
CA ASN A 167 4.98 -4.17 -29.35
C ASN A 167 4.46 -2.98 -30.17
N GLY A 168 5.00 -1.78 -29.94
CA GLY A 168 4.56 -0.56 -30.62
C GLY A 168 3.22 0.02 -30.15
N LYS A 169 2.54 -0.58 -29.19
CA LYS A 169 1.27 -0.13 -28.63
C LYS A 169 1.47 0.89 -27.50
N ASP A 170 0.36 1.48 -27.09
CA ASP A 170 0.30 2.35 -25.91
C ASP A 170 0.58 1.57 -24.62
N VAL A 171 0.96 2.31 -23.57
CA VAL A 171 1.24 1.77 -22.24
C VAL A 171 0.39 2.52 -21.21
N PHE A 172 -0.30 1.81 -20.34
CA PHE A 172 -1.06 2.40 -19.23
C PHE A 172 -0.45 2.01 -17.91
N ILE A 173 -0.05 2.99 -17.09
CA ILE A 173 0.43 2.77 -15.74
C ILE A 173 -0.78 2.83 -14.81
N VAL A 174 -1.13 1.70 -14.23
CA VAL A 174 -2.29 1.48 -13.38
C VAL A 174 -1.82 1.08 -11.98
N GLY A 175 -2.59 1.38 -10.96
CA GLY A 175 -2.33 0.91 -9.59
C GLY A 175 -3.06 1.76 -8.56
N SER A 176 -3.11 1.27 -7.35
CA SER A 176 -3.79 1.92 -6.24
C SER A 176 -3.11 3.22 -5.82
N HIS A 177 -3.85 4.04 -5.06
CA HIS A 177 -3.25 5.13 -4.32
C HIS A 177 -2.11 4.61 -3.44
N LEU A 178 -1.08 5.43 -3.25
CA LEU A 178 0.10 5.10 -2.45
C LEU A 178 0.92 3.90 -2.95
N SER A 179 0.63 3.35 -4.15
CA SER A 179 1.48 2.30 -4.74
C SER A 179 2.85 2.81 -5.19
N GLY A 180 3.03 4.13 -5.29
CA GLY A 180 4.27 4.76 -5.70
C GLY A 180 4.39 4.98 -7.22
N LYS A 181 3.28 4.93 -7.98
CA LYS A 181 3.26 5.19 -9.44
C LYS A 181 3.97 6.49 -9.81
N SER A 182 3.61 7.61 -9.17
CA SER A 182 4.19 8.92 -9.49
C SER A 182 5.68 9.00 -9.17
N THR A 183 6.10 8.38 -8.07
CA THR A 183 7.53 8.32 -7.68
C THR A 183 8.30 7.47 -8.69
N LEU A 184 7.77 6.31 -9.06
CA LEU A 184 8.36 5.43 -10.07
C LEU A 184 8.47 6.13 -11.43
N LEU A 185 7.41 6.80 -11.86
CA LEU A 185 7.40 7.56 -13.09
C LEU A 185 8.44 8.68 -13.08
N SER A 186 8.56 9.41 -11.97
CA SER A 186 9.59 10.44 -11.80
C SER A 186 11.00 9.86 -11.89
N SER A 187 11.22 8.67 -11.36
CA SER A 187 12.50 7.96 -11.46
C SER A 187 12.80 7.56 -12.91
N ILE A 188 11.81 6.99 -13.61
CA ILE A 188 11.91 6.62 -15.01
C ILE A 188 12.25 7.87 -15.87
N LEU A 189 11.53 8.97 -15.68
CA LEU A 189 11.75 10.21 -16.44
C LEU A 189 13.13 10.84 -16.16
N ARG A 190 13.64 10.71 -14.92
CA ARG A 190 14.98 11.19 -14.55
C ARG A 190 16.07 10.37 -15.25
N VAL A 191 15.95 9.05 -15.26
CA VAL A 191 16.94 8.14 -15.84
C VAL A 191 16.94 8.21 -17.37
N PHE A 192 15.77 8.41 -17.96
CA PHE A 192 15.59 8.53 -19.40
C PHE A 192 15.30 9.99 -19.82
N SER A 193 16.09 10.94 -19.31
CA SER A 193 15.98 12.37 -19.62
C SER A 193 16.00 12.71 -21.13
N ASN A 194 16.42 11.78 -21.98
CA ASN A 194 16.32 11.84 -23.45
C ASN A 194 14.89 11.63 -24.01
N PHE A 195 13.85 11.51 -23.17
CA PHE A 195 12.49 11.89 -23.60
C PHE A 195 12.42 13.40 -23.91
N SER A 196 13.57 14.05 -24.00
CA SER A 196 13.88 15.43 -24.27
C SER A 196 13.42 15.86 -25.66
N GLY A 197 12.21 16.25 -25.79
CA GLY A 197 11.54 16.74 -27.00
C GLY A 197 10.05 16.42 -27.00
N ALA A 198 9.61 15.50 -26.16
CA ALA A 198 8.20 15.20 -26.02
C ALA A 198 7.58 16.07 -24.93
N THR A 199 6.60 16.88 -25.27
CA THR A 199 5.82 17.64 -24.30
C THR A 199 5.01 16.66 -23.47
N ILE A 200 5.32 16.57 -22.15
CA ILE A 200 4.49 15.86 -21.19
C ILE A 200 3.29 16.73 -20.88
N VAL A 201 2.10 16.23 -21.16
CA VAL A 201 0.85 16.96 -20.92
C VAL A 201 -0.05 16.18 -19.95
N THR A 202 -0.77 16.91 -19.13
CA THR A 202 -1.90 16.35 -18.39
C THR A 202 -3.17 16.79 -19.11
N GLU A 203 -3.94 15.82 -19.58
CA GLU A 203 -5.14 16.04 -20.38
C GLU A 203 -6.25 15.08 -19.95
N PRO A 204 -7.53 15.46 -20.12
CA PRO A 204 -8.64 14.53 -19.93
C PRO A 204 -8.51 13.34 -20.88
N TYR A 205 -8.69 12.13 -20.34
CA TYR A 205 -8.73 10.94 -21.20
C TYR A 205 -10.06 10.93 -21.97
N PRO A 206 -10.06 10.65 -23.31
CA PRO A 206 -11.27 10.70 -24.12
C PRO A 206 -12.47 9.94 -23.52
N ASN A 207 -13.63 10.58 -23.53
CA ASN A 207 -14.90 10.06 -22.99
C ASN A 207 -14.90 9.78 -21.47
N THR A 208 -14.01 10.41 -20.72
CA THR A 208 -13.94 10.31 -19.26
C THR A 208 -13.64 11.67 -18.63
N ASN A 209 -13.87 11.80 -17.32
CA ASN A 209 -13.44 12.93 -16.51
C ASN A 209 -12.06 12.69 -15.83
N LEU A 210 -11.30 11.69 -16.29
CA LEU A 210 -10.00 11.36 -15.72
C LEU A 210 -8.89 12.16 -16.37
N ASP A 211 -8.17 12.91 -15.58
CA ASP A 211 -6.92 13.53 -16.01
C ASP A 211 -5.80 12.50 -16.02
N VAL A 212 -5.21 12.28 -17.17
CA VAL A 212 -4.07 11.38 -17.36
C VAL A 212 -2.84 12.16 -17.79
N MET A 213 -1.68 11.77 -17.27
CA MET A 213 -0.42 12.32 -17.75
C MET A 213 0.04 11.49 -18.95
N LYS A 214 0.12 12.13 -20.12
CA LYS A 214 0.56 11.52 -21.37
C LYS A 214 2.02 11.83 -21.66
N ILE A 215 2.81 10.79 -21.88
CA ILE A 215 4.23 10.85 -22.17
C ILE A 215 4.45 10.13 -23.51
N PRO A 216 4.70 10.85 -24.60
CA PRO A 216 4.93 10.23 -25.90
C PRO A 216 6.22 9.39 -25.91
N PHE A 217 6.16 8.14 -26.38
CA PHE A 217 7.36 7.35 -26.73
C PHE A 217 7.87 7.72 -28.12
N ASN A 218 6.92 7.93 -29.05
CA ASN A 218 7.15 8.30 -30.42
C ASN A 218 5.85 8.83 -31.04
N LYS A 219 5.83 9.08 -32.36
CA LYS A 219 4.62 9.58 -33.08
C LYS A 219 3.43 8.61 -33.04
N LYS A 220 3.62 7.33 -32.68
CA LYS A 220 2.59 6.28 -32.79
C LYS A 220 2.13 5.72 -31.42
N SER A 221 2.89 5.91 -30.36
CA SER A 221 2.59 5.34 -29.05
C SER A 221 2.97 6.26 -27.89
N SER A 222 2.18 6.21 -26.84
CA SER A 222 2.36 7.00 -25.61
C SER A 222 2.25 6.14 -24.37
N MET A 223 2.81 6.64 -23.27
CA MET A 223 2.59 6.13 -21.93
C MET A 223 1.58 7.03 -21.22
N TYR A 224 0.57 6.43 -20.62
CA TYR A 224 -0.48 7.13 -19.89
C TYR A 224 -0.36 6.77 -18.41
N ASN A 225 -0.05 7.75 -17.56
CA ASN A 225 -0.12 7.57 -16.11
C ASN A 225 -1.54 7.90 -15.65
N THR A 226 -2.24 6.89 -15.15
CA THR A 226 -3.63 7.04 -14.71
C THR A 226 -3.73 7.50 -13.26
N PRO A 227 -4.87 8.09 -12.85
CA PRO A 227 -5.15 8.32 -11.44
C PRO A 227 -5.03 7.04 -10.60
N GLY A 228 -4.76 7.18 -9.32
CA GLY A 228 -4.69 6.04 -8.41
C GLY A 228 -6.06 5.47 -8.09
N LEU A 229 -6.17 4.14 -8.08
CA LEU A 229 -7.38 3.46 -7.61
C LEU A 229 -7.57 3.67 -6.11
N SER A 230 -8.80 3.92 -5.69
CA SER A 230 -9.15 4.06 -4.28
C SER A 230 -9.02 2.73 -3.54
N ILE A 231 -8.63 2.81 -2.25
CA ILE A 231 -8.53 1.65 -1.35
C ILE A 231 -9.31 2.00 -0.08
N ASP A 232 -10.61 2.02 -0.18
CA ASP A 232 -11.50 2.53 0.89
C ASP A 232 -11.48 1.66 2.15
N ASN A 233 -11.07 0.41 2.03
CA ASN A 233 -10.95 -0.56 3.13
C ASN A 233 -9.56 -0.60 3.79
N SER A 234 -8.68 0.35 3.47
CA SER A 234 -7.39 0.52 4.15
C SER A 234 -7.54 1.36 5.43
N ILE A 235 -6.79 1.00 6.48
CA ILE A 235 -6.74 1.80 7.71
C ILE A 235 -6.25 3.23 7.45
N LEU A 236 -5.45 3.43 6.41
CA LEU A 236 -4.90 4.74 6.05
C LEU A 236 -5.97 5.74 5.58
N TYR A 237 -7.14 5.25 5.19
CA TYR A 237 -8.17 6.08 4.54
C TYR A 237 -8.78 7.13 5.46
N ASN A 238 -8.99 6.81 6.74
CA ASN A 238 -9.68 7.67 7.71
C ASN A 238 -8.78 8.17 8.85
N LEU A 239 -7.50 8.33 8.60
CA LEU A 239 -6.57 8.83 9.60
C LEU A 239 -6.42 10.35 9.50
N ASP A 240 -6.20 10.98 10.64
CA ASP A 240 -5.63 12.32 10.66
C ASP A 240 -4.18 12.29 10.14
N LYS A 241 -3.71 13.45 9.70
CA LYS A 241 -2.39 13.58 9.07
C LYS A 241 -1.24 13.13 9.99
N LEU A 242 -1.34 13.40 11.28
CA LEU A 242 -0.30 13.02 12.25
C LEU A 242 -0.22 11.51 12.43
N THR A 243 -1.36 10.87 12.63
CA THR A 243 -1.45 9.41 12.74
C THR A 243 -1.04 8.73 11.44
N PHE A 244 -1.49 9.24 10.28
CA PHE A 244 -1.07 8.76 8.97
C PHE A 244 0.47 8.78 8.83
N ASN A 245 1.11 9.93 9.09
CA ASN A 245 2.56 10.05 9.00
C ASN A 245 3.32 9.17 10.02
N THR A 246 2.66 8.81 11.12
CA THR A 246 3.23 7.94 12.14
C THR A 246 3.24 6.48 11.70
N ILE A 247 2.18 6.00 11.06
CA ILE A 247 2.04 4.58 10.72
C ILE A 247 2.48 4.24 9.30
N PHE A 248 2.47 5.23 8.39
CA PHE A 248 2.88 5.01 7.02
C PHE A 248 4.35 4.59 6.95
N ALA A 249 4.61 3.41 6.38
CA ALA A 249 5.95 2.88 6.29
C ALA A 249 6.76 3.64 5.23
N THR A 250 7.91 4.17 5.64
CA THR A 250 8.84 4.96 4.82
C THR A 250 10.29 4.48 4.93
N GLN A 251 10.53 3.48 5.77
CA GLN A 251 11.83 2.87 6.01
C GLN A 251 11.69 1.36 6.03
N THR A 252 12.78 0.66 5.83
CA THR A 252 12.84 -0.80 5.95
C THR A 252 12.24 -1.27 7.27
N LEU A 253 11.25 -2.16 7.16
CA LEU A 253 10.56 -2.71 8.32
C LEU A 253 11.48 -3.67 9.07
N LYS A 254 11.47 -3.56 10.39
CA LYS A 254 12.16 -4.48 11.29
C LYS A 254 11.19 -5.52 11.81
N GLU A 255 11.67 -6.76 11.90
CA GLU A 255 10.93 -7.81 12.57
C GLU A 255 10.90 -7.55 14.09
N ARG A 256 9.71 -7.55 14.67
CA ARG A 256 9.52 -7.48 16.12
C ARG A 256 8.78 -8.71 16.59
N GLN A 257 9.43 -9.53 17.39
CA GLN A 257 8.88 -10.79 17.89
C GLN A 257 8.16 -10.58 19.22
N ILE A 258 6.89 -10.95 19.26
CA ILE A 258 6.08 -10.91 20.48
C ILE A 258 5.47 -12.29 20.72
N ILE A 259 5.68 -12.81 21.91
CA ILE A 259 5.09 -14.07 22.33
C ILE A 259 3.72 -13.81 22.92
N VAL A 260 2.71 -14.49 22.39
CA VAL A 260 1.31 -14.39 22.84
C VAL A 260 0.84 -15.79 23.21
N ALA A 261 0.29 -15.92 24.40
CA ALA A 261 -0.33 -17.15 24.93
C ALA A 261 -1.85 -17.09 24.78
N LYS A 262 -2.50 -18.23 25.01
CA LYS A 262 -3.96 -18.35 24.99
C LYS A 262 -4.61 -17.26 25.87
N ASN A 263 -5.66 -16.65 25.35
CA ASN A 263 -6.43 -15.55 25.93
C ASN A 263 -5.64 -14.25 26.17
N GLN A 264 -4.44 -14.13 25.60
CA GLN A 264 -3.72 -12.87 25.55
C GLN A 264 -4.01 -12.14 24.24
N ALA A 265 -3.90 -10.81 24.27
CA ALA A 265 -3.99 -9.98 23.09
C ALA A 265 -2.69 -9.23 22.82
N LEU A 266 -2.42 -8.96 21.56
CA LEU A 266 -1.38 -8.07 21.08
C LEU A 266 -2.01 -6.85 20.44
N LEU A 267 -1.81 -5.69 21.06
CA LEU A 267 -2.24 -4.40 20.55
C LEU A 267 -1.19 -3.81 19.63
N PHE A 268 -1.64 -3.19 18.53
CA PHE A 268 -0.84 -2.34 17.65
C PHE A 268 -1.28 -0.88 17.81
N GLY A 269 -0.80 -0.27 18.89
CA GLY A 269 -1.25 1.06 19.33
C GLY A 269 -2.74 1.04 19.72
N GLY A 270 -3.44 2.11 19.38
CA GLY A 270 -4.89 2.22 19.39
C GLY A 270 -5.49 2.07 17.99
N LEU A 271 -4.85 1.27 17.12
CA LEU A 271 -5.26 1.02 15.73
C LEU A 271 -6.00 -0.31 15.57
N GLY A 272 -5.88 -1.19 16.56
CA GLY A 272 -6.48 -2.51 16.57
C GLY A 272 -5.69 -3.48 17.43
N PHE A 273 -6.14 -4.72 17.48
CA PHE A 273 -5.46 -5.78 18.23
C PHE A 273 -5.82 -7.18 17.69
N ILE A 274 -4.98 -8.13 18.05
CA ILE A 274 -5.16 -9.56 17.77
C ILE A 274 -5.20 -10.34 19.08
N GLU A 275 -6.13 -11.27 19.21
CA GLU A 275 -6.32 -12.12 20.39
C GLU A 275 -6.13 -13.59 20.01
N LEU A 276 -5.35 -14.33 20.79
CA LEU A 276 -5.20 -15.77 20.65
C LEU A 276 -6.24 -16.47 21.52
N LEU A 277 -7.35 -16.93 20.92
CA LEU A 277 -8.46 -17.57 21.65
C LEU A 277 -8.15 -19.01 22.05
N SER A 278 -7.48 -19.74 21.17
CA SER A 278 -7.08 -21.13 21.42
C SER A 278 -5.78 -21.48 20.71
N GLY A 279 -5.20 -22.62 21.09
CA GLY A 279 -3.94 -23.10 20.58
C GLY A 279 -2.76 -22.82 21.49
N ASP A 280 -1.58 -23.24 21.05
CA ASP A 280 -0.35 -23.11 21.80
C ASP A 280 0.19 -21.68 21.80
N LYS A 281 1.05 -21.39 22.76
CA LYS A 281 1.84 -20.16 22.83
C LYS A 281 2.54 -19.90 21.49
N THR A 282 2.24 -18.77 20.86
CA THR A 282 2.62 -18.45 19.51
C THR A 282 3.56 -17.25 19.47
N ILE A 283 4.60 -17.31 18.64
CA ILE A 283 5.47 -16.17 18.34
C ILE A 283 4.87 -15.43 17.16
N PHE A 284 4.45 -14.19 17.38
CA PHE A 284 4.05 -13.27 16.32
C PHE A 284 5.25 -12.43 15.89
N ASN A 285 5.67 -12.61 14.64
CA ASN A 285 6.68 -11.79 13.97
C ASN A 285 5.96 -10.62 13.30
N CYS A 286 6.06 -9.44 13.88
CA CYS A 286 5.29 -8.27 13.50
C CYS A 286 6.11 -7.35 12.59
N TYR A 287 5.53 -6.94 11.45
CA TYR A 287 6.11 -6.05 10.44
C TYR A 287 5.22 -4.82 10.30
N PHE A 288 5.36 -3.90 11.23
CA PHE A 288 4.69 -2.59 11.26
C PHE A 288 5.75 -1.49 11.36
N ASN A 289 5.40 -0.27 10.99
CA ASN A 289 6.24 0.90 11.25
C ASN A 289 6.69 0.90 12.72
N ASP A 290 7.97 1.21 12.98
CA ASP A 290 8.57 1.18 14.32
C ASP A 290 7.84 2.09 15.33
N LYS A 291 7.17 3.14 14.85
CA LYS A 291 6.37 4.07 15.66
C LYS A 291 5.03 3.47 16.12
N VAL A 292 4.61 2.33 15.58
CA VAL A 292 3.45 1.58 16.06
C VAL A 292 3.86 0.81 17.31
N ILE A 293 3.37 1.23 18.47
CA ILE A 293 3.72 0.60 19.75
C ILE A 293 2.99 -0.73 19.86
N LEU A 294 3.74 -1.82 20.00
CA LEU A 294 3.20 -3.15 20.25
C LEU A 294 3.12 -3.39 21.76
N LYS A 295 1.93 -3.75 22.26
CA LYS A 295 1.69 -4.00 23.67
C LYS A 295 0.89 -5.28 23.87
N ARG A 296 1.44 -6.21 24.66
CA ARG A 296 0.71 -7.41 25.07
C ARG A 296 -0.21 -7.10 26.26
N LEU A 297 -1.43 -7.61 26.19
CA LEU A 297 -2.40 -7.58 27.29
C LEU A 297 -2.69 -9.00 27.79
N ASN A 298 -2.67 -9.16 29.11
CA ASN A 298 -3.06 -10.41 29.76
C ASN A 298 -4.60 -10.50 29.89
N PRO A 299 -5.17 -11.71 29.98
CA PRO A 299 -6.60 -11.89 30.25
C PRO A 299 -7.01 -11.21 31.55
N ASN A 300 -8.23 -10.72 31.59
CA ASN A 300 -8.84 -10.08 32.75
C ASN A 300 -10.35 -10.43 32.79
N ARG A 301 -11.06 -10.01 33.87
CA ARG A 301 -12.51 -10.18 33.97
C ARG A 301 -13.29 -9.42 32.90
N ASN A 302 -12.80 -8.27 32.46
CA ASN A 302 -13.44 -7.47 31.43
C ASN A 302 -13.05 -7.97 30.02
N PRO A 303 -13.98 -7.97 29.06
CA PRO A 303 -13.71 -8.28 27.66
C PRO A 303 -12.56 -7.45 27.08
N MET A 304 -11.81 -8.04 26.15
CA MET A 304 -10.59 -7.43 25.63
C MET A 304 -10.88 -6.17 24.79
N ASP A 305 -11.95 -6.19 24.04
CA ASP A 305 -12.42 -5.06 23.21
C ASP A 305 -12.87 -3.86 24.05
N GLU A 306 -13.60 -4.06 25.16
CA GLU A 306 -13.94 -2.98 26.09
C GLU A 306 -12.69 -2.35 26.73
N ARG A 307 -11.72 -3.20 27.09
CA ARG A 307 -10.44 -2.73 27.65
C ARG A 307 -9.65 -1.93 26.62
N PHE A 308 -9.65 -2.38 25.37
CA PHE A 308 -9.00 -1.65 24.29
C PHE A 308 -9.60 -0.27 24.10
N VAL A 309 -10.93 -0.15 24.06
CA VAL A 309 -11.62 1.15 23.97
C VAL A 309 -11.28 2.06 25.15
N LYS A 310 -11.23 1.53 26.39
CA LYS A 310 -10.80 2.28 27.58
C LYS A 310 -9.36 2.78 27.48
N LEU A 311 -8.45 1.97 26.91
CA LEU A 311 -7.05 2.38 26.69
C LEU A 311 -6.92 3.50 25.65
N ILE A 312 -7.76 3.50 24.62
CA ILE A 312 -7.86 4.59 23.64
C ILE A 312 -8.36 5.86 24.32
N ALA A 313 -9.48 5.78 25.04
CA ALA A 313 -10.09 6.93 25.73
C ALA A 313 -9.14 7.58 26.74
N SER A 314 -8.35 6.79 27.48
CA SER A 314 -7.34 7.26 28.43
C SER A 314 -6.02 7.70 27.79
N LYS A 315 -5.89 7.62 26.45
CA LYS A 315 -4.65 7.90 25.70
C LYS A 315 -3.44 7.05 26.15
N ALA A 316 -3.69 5.87 26.73
CA ALA A 316 -2.65 4.96 27.22
C ALA A 316 -1.98 4.13 26.11
N VAL A 317 -2.46 4.24 24.88
CA VAL A 317 -1.92 3.58 23.68
C VAL A 317 -1.75 4.61 22.55
N LYS A 318 -0.70 4.45 21.75
CA LYS A 318 -0.37 5.34 20.61
C LYS A 318 0.25 4.52 19.48
N PRO A 319 0.05 4.93 18.20
CA PRO A 319 -0.89 5.95 17.73
C PRO A 319 -2.34 5.50 17.93
N VAL A 320 -3.32 6.41 17.78
CA VAL A 320 -4.75 6.14 18.01
C VAL A 320 -5.53 6.40 16.73
N TYR A 321 -6.45 5.50 16.40
CA TYR A 321 -7.46 5.72 15.36
C TYR A 321 -8.61 6.56 15.94
N GLN A 322 -8.83 7.76 15.41
CA GLN A 322 -9.77 8.74 15.96
C GLN A 322 -11.26 8.32 15.91
N GLY A 323 -11.59 7.35 15.06
CA GLY A 323 -12.98 6.89 14.90
C GLY A 323 -13.44 5.82 15.90
N ILE A 324 -12.59 5.42 16.88
CA ILE A 324 -12.96 4.39 17.85
C ILE A 324 -13.36 5.05 19.18
N SER A 325 -14.64 4.97 19.51
CA SER A 325 -15.22 5.44 20.77
C SER A 325 -15.92 4.33 21.55
N SER A 326 -16.28 3.25 20.89
CA SER A 326 -16.99 2.10 21.45
C SER A 326 -16.58 0.81 20.76
N VAL A 327 -16.96 -0.34 21.30
CA VAL A 327 -16.74 -1.66 20.67
C VAL A 327 -17.47 -1.80 19.33
N LYS A 328 -18.54 -1.03 19.12
CA LYS A 328 -19.33 -1.03 17.85
C LYS A 328 -18.58 -0.38 16.70
N ASP A 329 -17.51 0.35 16.97
CA ASP A 329 -16.65 0.98 15.97
C ASP A 329 -15.53 0.04 15.49
N LEU A 330 -15.54 -1.21 15.96
CA LEU A 330 -14.62 -2.27 15.56
C LEU A 330 -15.32 -3.32 14.69
N ASP A 331 -14.68 -3.69 13.58
CA ASP A 331 -14.96 -4.94 12.88
C ASP A 331 -14.12 -6.05 13.50
N VAL A 332 -14.71 -7.24 13.57
CA VAL A 332 -14.11 -8.41 14.20
C VAL A 332 -14.01 -9.52 13.19
N TYR A 333 -12.83 -10.09 13.03
CA TYR A 333 -12.57 -11.22 12.16
C TYR A 333 -12.03 -12.39 12.98
N GLU A 334 -12.55 -13.58 12.75
CA GLU A 334 -12.05 -14.80 13.37
C GLU A 334 -11.41 -15.68 12.30
N ILE A 335 -10.21 -16.15 12.57
CA ILE A 335 -9.45 -17.02 11.68
C ILE A 335 -9.16 -18.31 12.44
N ASP A 336 -9.75 -19.41 11.96
CA ASP A 336 -9.39 -20.75 12.37
C ASP A 336 -8.21 -21.21 11.54
N VAL A 337 -7.07 -21.37 12.20
CA VAL A 337 -5.81 -21.79 11.58
C VAL A 337 -5.60 -23.28 11.86
N ASN A 338 -6.50 -24.09 11.30
CA ASN A 338 -6.35 -25.53 11.35
C ASN A 338 -5.46 -26.00 10.21
N ASP A 339 -4.12 -26.03 10.45
CA ASP A 339 -3.13 -26.46 9.47
C ASP A 339 -2.34 -27.64 10.01
N SER A 340 -2.64 -28.83 9.52
CA SER A 340 -1.96 -30.08 9.89
C SER A 340 -0.47 -30.13 9.48
N ARG A 341 -0.02 -29.17 8.63
CA ARG A 341 1.34 -29.13 8.08
C ARG A 341 2.28 -28.18 8.81
N THR A 342 1.83 -27.49 9.85
CA THR A 342 2.64 -26.54 10.62
C THR A 342 3.43 -25.55 9.75
N THR A 343 2.74 -24.85 8.87
CA THR A 343 3.33 -23.88 7.94
C THR A 343 3.25 -22.46 8.49
N TYR A 344 4.15 -21.58 8.03
CA TYR A 344 4.03 -20.16 8.34
C TYR A 344 2.87 -19.52 7.57
N ARG A 345 2.19 -18.60 8.23
CA ARG A 345 1.11 -17.78 7.64
C ARG A 345 1.31 -16.30 7.95
N ASP A 346 0.85 -15.48 7.03
CA ASP A 346 0.73 -14.06 7.22
C ASP A 346 -0.74 -13.68 7.47
N ILE A 347 -0.95 -12.81 8.45
CA ILE A 347 -2.18 -12.06 8.64
C ILE A 347 -1.83 -10.59 8.51
N GLY A 348 -2.44 -9.90 7.57
CA GLY A 348 -2.20 -8.48 7.33
C GLY A 348 -3.44 -7.63 7.54
N ILE A 349 -3.19 -6.38 7.92
CA ILE A 349 -4.19 -5.33 8.05
C ILE A 349 -3.89 -4.32 6.95
N LEU A 350 -4.86 -4.07 6.09
CA LEU A 350 -4.62 -3.21 4.92
C LEU A 350 -4.16 -1.81 5.34
N GLY A 351 -3.00 -1.42 4.83
CA GLY A 351 -2.38 -0.14 5.09
C GLY A 351 -1.55 -0.04 6.38
N LEU A 352 -1.61 -1.03 7.28
CA LEU A 352 -0.87 -1.01 8.54
C LEU A 352 0.38 -1.89 8.54
N GLY A 353 0.30 -3.09 7.95
CA GLY A 353 1.38 -4.09 7.96
C GLY A 353 0.85 -5.50 8.13
N TRP A 354 1.73 -6.42 8.54
CA TRP A 354 1.35 -7.83 8.70
C TRP A 354 2.07 -8.50 9.88
N ILE A 355 1.51 -9.60 10.29
CA ILE A 355 2.03 -10.49 11.31
C ILE A 355 2.26 -11.86 10.68
N ASN A 356 3.46 -12.39 10.83
CA ASN A 356 3.82 -13.75 10.43
C ASN A 356 3.93 -14.65 11.65
N PHE A 357 3.42 -15.87 11.56
CA PHE A 357 3.50 -16.84 12.66
C PHE A 357 3.44 -18.28 12.13
N LYS A 358 3.92 -19.18 12.95
CA LYS A 358 3.84 -20.62 12.66
C LYS A 358 2.42 -21.11 12.97
N ALA A 359 1.71 -21.46 11.92
CA ALA A 359 0.35 -21.95 12.00
C ALA A 359 0.32 -23.39 12.54
N SER A 360 -0.57 -23.65 13.49
CA SER A 360 -0.89 -25.00 13.97
C SER A 360 -2.40 -25.06 14.22
N ASN A 361 -2.90 -25.25 15.40
CA ASN A 361 -4.34 -25.28 15.70
C ASN A 361 -4.78 -24.03 16.49
N GLN A 362 -4.47 -22.84 15.96
CA GLN A 362 -4.87 -21.59 16.62
C GLN A 362 -6.23 -21.10 16.12
N ILE A 363 -7.02 -20.56 17.05
CA ILE A 363 -8.14 -19.67 16.73
C ILE A 363 -7.70 -18.26 17.12
N ILE A 364 -7.70 -17.37 16.14
CA ILE A 364 -7.21 -16.01 16.27
C ILE A 364 -8.36 -15.06 15.94
N ARG A 365 -8.59 -14.09 16.83
CA ARG A 365 -9.57 -13.03 16.59
C ARG A 365 -8.86 -11.70 16.42
N ILE A 366 -9.26 -10.94 15.40
CA ILE A 366 -8.62 -9.67 15.01
C ILE A 366 -9.68 -8.59 15.06
N TYR A 367 -9.35 -7.51 15.75
CA TYR A 367 -10.20 -6.34 15.90
C TYR A 367 -9.52 -5.15 15.22
N VAL A 368 -10.22 -4.55 14.28
CA VAL A 368 -9.75 -3.39 13.50
C VAL A 368 -10.84 -2.32 13.43
N PRO A 369 -10.51 -1.07 13.12
CA PRO A 369 -11.53 -0.04 12.93
C PRO A 369 -12.53 -0.46 11.85
N LYS A 370 -13.79 -0.08 12.04
CA LYS A 370 -14.89 -0.44 11.14
C LYS A 370 -14.59 -0.09 9.68
N GLY A 371 -14.79 -1.05 8.80
CA GLY A 371 -14.53 -0.96 7.36
C GLY A 371 -13.07 -1.18 6.95
N VAL A 372 -12.17 -1.48 7.90
CA VAL A 372 -10.79 -1.88 7.58
C VAL A 372 -10.77 -3.37 7.29
N SER A 373 -10.20 -3.76 6.15
CA SER A 373 -10.06 -5.16 5.77
C SER A 373 -8.77 -5.78 6.27
N ILE A 374 -8.85 -7.09 6.48
CA ILE A 374 -7.70 -7.94 6.75
C ILE A 374 -7.52 -8.96 5.62
N TYR A 375 -6.37 -9.59 5.58
CA TYR A 375 -6.12 -10.73 4.70
C TYR A 375 -5.33 -11.82 5.42
N SER A 376 -5.46 -13.05 4.96
CA SER A 376 -4.60 -14.17 5.35
C SER A 376 -3.96 -14.78 4.12
N SER A 377 -2.68 -15.09 4.17
CA SER A 377 -1.93 -15.64 3.05
C SER A 377 -0.80 -16.57 3.50
N ARG A 378 -0.19 -17.27 2.53
CA ARG A 378 1.14 -17.83 2.74
C ARG A 378 2.14 -16.70 3.06
N PRO A 379 3.27 -17.00 3.71
CA PRO A 379 4.21 -15.97 4.12
C PRO A 379 4.77 -15.21 2.90
N LYS A 380 4.82 -13.89 3.01
CA LYS A 380 5.48 -13.00 2.06
C LYS A 380 7.00 -13.17 2.13
N ILE A 381 7.51 -13.41 3.34
CA ILE A 381 8.91 -13.63 3.61
C ILE A 381 9.04 -15.04 4.14
N ASN A 382 9.75 -15.90 3.39
CA ASN A 382 9.97 -17.27 3.81
C ASN A 382 10.89 -17.31 5.03
N LYS A 383 10.41 -17.90 6.12
CA LYS A 383 11.24 -18.28 7.25
C LYS A 383 11.65 -19.74 7.06
N LYS A 384 12.94 -19.95 7.07
CA LYS A 384 13.52 -21.29 7.08
C LYS A 384 13.31 -21.95 8.44
#